data_957faf20dcf472aebbcea295e16e1865
#
_entry.id   957faf20dcf472aebbcea295e16e1865
#
_cell.length_a   1.000
_cell.length_b   1.000
_cell.length_c   1.000
_cell.angle_alpha   90.00
_cell.angle_beta   90.00
_cell.angle_gamma   90.00
#
_symmetry.space_group_name_H-M   'P 1'
#
loop_
_entity.id
_entity.type
_entity.pdbx_description
1 polymer ?
#
loop_
_entity_poly.entity_id
_entity_poly.type
_entity_poly.pdbx_seq_one_letter_code
_entity_poly.pdbx_strand_id
1 'polypeptide(L)'
;VKLRTANPPSPWRGSTEWAEEAPVAEPQVFVDHSASILSRNDSPDLPFRWSCNPYRGCFHACAYCYARPSHEYLGLGAGSDFERKLLVKPEAARLLVAALRAHTWVPEVILFSGNTDCYQPLELRYRLTRACLEVCAEARNPVTIITKSALVARDADLLASMAAWEGVHVTFSIPFFDPVVCRAVEPGAPPPARRFAAMACLAAAGVPVGVNIGPMIPGLSDKDIPAILKAARAAGASWAHMMPVRLPGVVETVFTERIAAAVPGRAEAVLAKVRRLRGGELNDARFGERFRGQGAEWEATHALFSVWRARLGFSERPMMPASAPVARAPRSRPPARVREQTSQLSLFSGPRAG
;
A
#
# COMPACT_ATOMS: atom_id res chain seq x y z
N VAL A 1 17.08 8.28 -11.46
CA VAL A 1 16.99 9.49 -10.62
C VAL A 1 15.55 9.64 -10.19
N LYS A 2 15.27 9.63 -8.87
CA LYS A 2 13.91 9.89 -8.37
C LYS A 2 13.61 11.37 -8.57
N LEU A 3 12.55 11.68 -9.32
CA LEU A 3 12.07 13.05 -9.46
C LEU A 3 11.71 13.60 -8.08
N ARG A 4 12.13 14.83 -7.85
CA ARG A 4 11.87 15.53 -6.60
C ARG A 4 10.56 16.30 -6.71
N THR A 5 9.68 16.16 -5.73
CA THR A 5 8.48 16.97 -5.60
C THR A 5 8.61 17.79 -4.34
N ALA A 6 8.41 19.10 -4.44
CA ALA A 6 8.35 19.98 -3.27
C ALA A 6 7.22 19.54 -2.34
N ASN A 7 7.38 19.79 -1.04
CA ASN A 7 6.27 19.62 -0.12
C ASN A 7 5.28 20.76 -0.31
N PRO A 8 4.00 20.47 -0.63
CA PRO A 8 3.00 21.53 -0.72
C PRO A 8 2.81 22.22 0.66
N PRO A 9 2.33 23.47 0.68
CA PRO A 9 2.03 24.18 1.93
C PRO A 9 1.11 23.33 2.83
N SER A 10 1.47 23.21 4.09
CA SER A 10 0.63 22.54 5.09
C SER A 10 -0.19 23.58 5.85
N PRO A 11 -1.50 23.38 6.05
CA PRO A 11 -2.33 24.29 6.85
C PRO A 11 -1.89 24.38 8.32
N TRP A 12 -1.04 23.45 8.75
CA TRP A 12 -0.51 23.36 10.12
C TRP A 12 0.88 23.99 10.31
N ARG A 13 1.47 24.56 9.24
CA ARG A 13 2.78 25.18 9.26
C ARG A 13 2.69 26.63 8.78
N GLY A 14 3.43 27.52 9.46
CA GLY A 14 3.71 28.84 8.93
C GLY A 14 4.47 28.77 7.61
N SER A 15 4.36 29.80 6.76
CA SER A 15 5.08 29.89 5.49
C SER A 15 6.59 29.90 5.74
N THR A 16 7.26 28.85 5.31
CA THR A 16 8.74 28.76 5.31
C THR A 16 9.19 28.58 3.88
N GLU A 17 9.89 29.54 3.32
CA GLU A 17 10.53 29.43 2.01
C GLU A 17 11.97 28.97 2.17
N TRP A 18 12.42 28.09 1.28
CA TRP A 18 13.82 27.69 1.20
C TRP A 18 14.58 28.78 0.44
N ALA A 19 15.68 29.26 1.05
CA ALA A 19 16.54 30.29 0.42
C ALA A 19 17.38 29.75 -0.76
N GLU A 20 17.55 28.40 -0.85
CA GLU A 20 18.33 27.73 -1.89
C GLU A 20 17.67 26.38 -2.29
N GLU A 21 18.01 25.83 -3.46
CA GLU A 21 17.60 24.47 -3.83
C GLU A 21 18.13 23.48 -2.79
N ALA A 22 17.23 22.90 -2.00
CA ALA A 22 17.62 21.96 -0.98
C ALA A 22 18.23 20.70 -1.62
N PRO A 23 19.40 20.23 -1.16
CA PRO A 23 20.07 19.05 -1.71
C PRO A 23 19.14 17.83 -1.68
N VAL A 24 19.40 16.85 -2.56
CA VAL A 24 18.67 15.58 -2.54
C VAL A 24 18.95 14.88 -1.21
N ALA A 25 18.05 15.02 -0.25
CA ALA A 25 18.20 14.44 1.08
C ALA A 25 18.19 12.90 1.01
N GLU A 26 19.12 12.27 1.70
CA GLU A 26 19.12 10.83 1.92
C GLU A 26 17.87 10.39 2.71
N PRO A 27 17.37 9.17 2.48
CA PRO A 27 16.26 8.65 3.29
C PRO A 27 16.65 8.58 4.76
N GLN A 28 15.81 9.17 5.62
CA GLN A 28 15.96 9.15 7.06
C GLN A 28 14.93 8.21 7.67
N VAL A 29 15.33 7.41 8.65
CA VAL A 29 14.44 6.48 9.35
C VAL A 29 14.35 6.87 10.82
N PHE A 30 13.12 7.09 11.29
CA PHE A 30 12.80 7.47 12.66
C PHE A 30 12.07 6.32 13.36
N VAL A 31 12.17 6.26 14.68
CA VAL A 31 11.40 5.35 15.50
C VAL A 31 10.06 6.00 15.86
N ASP A 32 8.96 5.28 15.66
CA ASP A 32 7.62 5.68 16.08
C ASP A 32 7.22 4.88 17.34
N HIS A 33 7.09 5.54 18.47
CA HIS A 33 6.66 4.99 19.75
C HIS A 33 5.13 5.00 19.88
N SER A 34 4.43 4.45 18.88
CA SER A 34 2.97 4.33 18.90
C SER A 34 2.49 3.51 20.09
N ALA A 35 1.41 3.94 20.74
CA ALA A 35 0.75 3.20 21.82
C ALA A 35 -0.14 2.04 21.31
N SER A 36 -0.54 2.08 20.03
CA SER A 36 -1.35 1.05 19.37
C SER A 36 -0.83 0.79 17.97
N ILE A 37 -0.96 -0.45 17.52
CA ILE A 37 -0.63 -0.84 16.13
C ILE A 37 -1.88 -0.99 15.24
N LEU A 38 -3.03 -1.29 15.83
CA LEU A 38 -4.29 -1.37 15.12
C LEU A 38 -4.92 0.01 14.99
N SER A 39 -5.32 0.34 13.78
CA SER A 39 -6.12 1.53 13.47
C SER A 39 -7.53 1.10 13.05
N ARG A 40 -8.54 1.72 13.68
CA ARG A 40 -9.95 1.50 13.33
C ARG A 40 -10.33 2.35 12.12
N ASN A 41 -11.09 1.75 11.23
CA ASN A 41 -11.68 2.40 10.09
C ASN A 41 -13.21 2.36 10.22
N ASP A 42 -13.82 3.53 10.19
CA ASP A 42 -15.29 3.70 10.28
C ASP A 42 -15.90 4.15 8.94
N SER A 43 -15.12 4.09 7.83
CA SER A 43 -15.62 4.44 6.51
C SER A 43 -16.63 3.42 6.00
N PRO A 44 -17.83 3.83 5.55
CA PRO A 44 -18.83 2.92 5.00
C PRO A 44 -18.43 2.33 3.64
N ASP A 45 -17.41 2.91 2.98
CA ASP A 45 -16.97 2.49 1.64
C ASP A 45 -15.92 1.38 1.66
N LEU A 46 -15.40 1.03 2.83
CA LEU A 46 -14.30 0.06 2.94
C LEU A 46 -14.79 -1.18 3.70
N PRO A 47 -14.49 -2.38 3.17
CA PRO A 47 -15.01 -3.63 3.73
C PRO A 47 -14.22 -4.12 4.96
N PHE A 48 -13.33 -3.31 5.53
CA PHE A 48 -12.51 -3.68 6.69
C PHE A 48 -12.66 -2.64 7.80
N ARG A 49 -12.65 -3.12 9.03
CA ARG A 49 -12.69 -2.26 10.23
C ARG A 49 -11.29 -1.99 10.78
N TRP A 50 -10.38 -2.93 10.66
CA TRP A 50 -9.06 -2.87 11.27
C TRP A 50 -7.94 -2.86 10.26
N SER A 51 -6.92 -2.05 10.50
CA SER A 51 -5.68 -2.08 9.73
C SER A 51 -4.45 -2.07 10.63
N CYS A 52 -3.39 -2.73 10.16
CA CYS A 52 -2.08 -2.80 10.79
C CYS A 52 -1.04 -2.18 9.85
N ASN A 53 -0.34 -1.14 10.33
CA ASN A 53 0.68 -0.44 9.57
C ASN A 53 1.97 -0.31 10.42
N PRO A 54 2.94 -1.24 10.26
CA PRO A 54 4.21 -1.22 11.00
C PRO A 54 5.13 -0.07 10.62
N TYR A 55 4.81 0.64 9.54
CA TYR A 55 5.59 1.74 9.00
C TYR A 55 4.70 2.96 8.75
N ARG A 56 5.31 4.17 8.74
CA ARG A 56 4.70 5.40 8.20
C ARG A 56 5.61 5.99 7.14
N GLY A 57 5.03 6.62 6.13
CA GLY A 57 5.72 6.96 4.90
C GLY A 57 6.02 5.73 4.04
N CYS A 58 6.32 5.92 2.76
CA CYS A 58 6.49 4.82 1.85
C CYS A 58 7.56 5.09 0.80
N PHE A 59 8.56 4.23 0.76
CA PHE A 59 9.68 4.32 -0.18
C PHE A 59 9.26 4.09 -1.64
N HIS A 60 8.07 3.53 -1.89
CA HIS A 60 7.55 3.37 -3.26
C HIS A 60 7.33 4.68 -3.98
N ALA A 61 7.13 5.77 -3.25
CA ALA A 61 7.07 7.13 -3.77
C ALA A 61 6.02 7.37 -4.87
N CYS A 62 4.91 6.61 -4.86
CA CYS A 62 3.85 6.75 -5.87
C CYS A 62 3.32 8.19 -5.91
N ALA A 63 3.19 8.74 -7.12
CA ALA A 63 2.73 10.11 -7.33
C ALA A 63 1.32 10.36 -6.78
N TYR A 64 0.44 9.37 -6.88
CA TYR A 64 -0.97 9.41 -6.52
C TYR A 64 -1.27 8.90 -5.10
N CYS A 65 -0.28 8.65 -4.25
CA CYS A 65 -0.50 7.95 -2.99
C CYS A 65 -1.42 8.74 -2.05
N TYR A 66 -2.60 8.21 -1.79
CA TYR A 66 -3.61 8.84 -0.92
C TYR A 66 -3.19 8.92 0.56
N ALA A 67 -2.13 8.20 0.94
CA ALA A 67 -1.63 8.19 2.31
C ALA A 67 -0.69 9.37 2.63
N ARG A 68 -0.29 10.16 1.62
CA ARG A 68 0.64 11.29 1.78
C ARG A 68 0.21 12.30 2.85
N PRO A 69 -1.09 12.69 2.96
CA PRO A 69 -1.53 13.61 4.01
C PRO A 69 -1.31 13.11 5.43
N SER A 70 -1.11 11.79 5.62
CA SER A 70 -0.84 11.24 6.95
C SER A 70 0.48 11.72 7.57
N HIS A 71 1.42 12.22 6.76
CA HIS A 71 2.67 12.82 7.23
C HIS A 71 2.48 14.20 7.86
N GLU A 72 1.45 14.93 7.43
CA GLU A 72 1.13 16.24 7.96
C GLU A 72 0.78 16.19 9.46
N TYR A 73 0.12 15.11 9.92
CA TYR A 73 -0.12 14.87 11.35
C TYR A 73 1.16 14.69 12.18
N LEU A 74 2.28 14.43 11.52
CA LEU A 74 3.60 14.32 12.16
C LEU A 74 4.40 15.62 12.04
N GLY A 75 3.79 16.69 11.52
CA GLY A 75 4.49 17.93 11.21
C GLY A 75 5.47 17.80 10.03
N LEU A 76 5.33 16.77 9.19
CA LEU A 76 6.14 16.50 8.01
C LEU A 76 5.36 16.84 6.74
N GLY A 77 6.06 17.12 5.63
CA GLY A 77 5.42 17.41 4.36
C GLY A 77 4.91 16.15 3.63
N ALA A 78 3.83 16.30 2.87
CA ALA A 78 3.24 15.23 2.07
C ALA A 78 3.99 14.93 0.76
N GLY A 79 4.94 15.77 0.36
CA GLY A 79 5.76 15.62 -0.84
C GLY A 79 6.93 14.66 -0.62
N SER A 80 8.15 15.19 -0.69
CA SER A 80 9.39 14.41 -0.54
C SER A 80 9.55 13.82 0.85
N ASP A 81 9.02 14.45 1.91
CA ASP A 81 9.13 13.93 3.27
C ASP A 81 8.43 12.58 3.41
N PHE A 82 7.26 12.41 2.77
CA PHE A 82 6.53 11.14 2.79
C PHE A 82 7.34 9.93 2.28
N GLU A 83 8.30 10.18 1.40
CA GLU A 83 9.11 9.14 0.76
C GLU A 83 10.49 8.97 1.41
N ARG A 84 10.94 9.97 2.17
CA ARG A 84 12.31 10.08 2.66
C ARG A 84 12.43 10.13 4.16
N LYS A 85 11.43 10.65 4.87
CA LYS A 85 11.34 10.64 6.33
C LYS A 85 10.40 9.53 6.76
N LEU A 86 10.94 8.32 6.86
CA LEU A 86 10.17 7.11 7.10
C LEU A 86 10.21 6.75 8.59
N LEU A 87 9.10 6.23 9.11
CA LEU A 87 9.03 5.84 10.51
C LEU A 87 8.80 4.33 10.60
N VAL A 88 9.47 3.71 11.57
CA VAL A 88 9.33 2.30 11.91
C VAL A 88 8.76 2.16 13.33
N LYS A 89 7.91 1.16 13.55
CA LYS A 89 7.31 0.84 14.86
C LYS A 89 7.91 -0.46 15.40
N PRO A 90 9.06 -0.43 16.10
CA PRO A 90 9.75 -1.65 16.54
C PRO A 90 8.87 -2.55 17.42
N GLU A 91 7.97 -1.94 18.18
CA GLU A 91 7.06 -2.62 19.11
C GLU A 91 5.78 -3.18 18.43
N ALA A 92 5.68 -3.14 17.09
CA ALA A 92 4.47 -3.48 16.35
C ALA A 92 3.90 -4.85 16.73
N ALA A 93 4.75 -5.88 16.72
CA ALA A 93 4.33 -7.25 17.05
C ALA A 93 3.88 -7.36 18.53
N ARG A 94 4.60 -6.75 19.48
CA ARG A 94 4.22 -6.74 20.90
C ARG A 94 2.88 -6.06 21.13
N LEU A 95 2.66 -4.91 20.48
CA LEU A 95 1.39 -4.19 20.54
C LEU A 95 0.24 -4.99 19.92
N LEU A 96 0.51 -5.72 18.84
CA LEU A 96 -0.48 -6.59 18.22
C LEU A 96 -0.86 -7.77 19.11
N VAL A 97 0.11 -8.42 19.75
CA VAL A 97 -0.15 -9.46 20.76
C VAL A 97 -1.07 -8.93 21.86
N ALA A 98 -0.78 -7.74 22.40
CA ALA A 98 -1.60 -7.13 23.44
C ALA A 98 -3.04 -6.86 22.97
N ALA A 99 -3.19 -6.35 21.72
CA ALA A 99 -4.50 -6.07 21.14
C ALA A 99 -5.31 -7.35 20.92
N LEU A 100 -4.73 -8.40 20.33
CA LEU A 100 -5.43 -9.65 20.03
C LEU A 100 -5.75 -10.48 21.27
N ARG A 101 -5.00 -10.29 22.36
CA ARG A 101 -5.26 -10.94 23.66
C ARG A 101 -6.29 -10.21 24.52
N ALA A 102 -6.66 -8.98 24.17
CA ALA A 102 -7.67 -8.24 24.91
C ALA A 102 -8.99 -9.01 24.95
N HIS A 103 -9.67 -9.03 26.09
CA HIS A 103 -10.95 -9.74 26.26
C HIS A 103 -12.07 -9.20 25.36
N THR A 104 -11.93 -7.94 24.94
CA THR A 104 -12.86 -7.25 24.03
C THR A 104 -12.57 -7.54 22.56
N TRP A 105 -11.43 -8.20 22.24
CA TRP A 105 -11.13 -8.51 20.85
C TRP A 105 -12.02 -9.63 20.32
N VAL A 106 -12.70 -9.32 19.24
CA VAL A 106 -13.41 -10.31 18.42
C VAL A 106 -12.59 -10.49 17.14
N PRO A 107 -12.21 -11.72 16.76
CA PRO A 107 -11.46 -11.95 15.54
C PRO A 107 -12.16 -11.39 14.31
N GLU A 108 -11.58 -10.36 13.74
CA GLU A 108 -11.99 -9.73 12.50
C GLU A 108 -10.79 -9.64 11.55
N VAL A 109 -11.06 -9.51 10.27
CA VAL A 109 -9.98 -9.37 9.28
C VAL A 109 -9.18 -8.09 9.52
N ILE A 110 -7.86 -8.22 9.63
CA ILE A 110 -6.94 -7.09 9.72
C ILE A 110 -6.32 -6.85 8.34
N LEU A 111 -6.50 -5.64 7.81
CA LEU A 111 -5.82 -5.20 6.58
C LEU A 111 -4.40 -4.77 6.88
N PHE A 112 -3.43 -5.39 6.21
CA PHE A 112 -2.06 -4.89 6.11
C PHE A 112 -1.91 -3.99 4.89
N SER A 113 -1.23 -2.84 5.03
CA SER A 113 -1.07 -1.78 4.01
C SER A 113 -2.27 -0.84 3.85
N GLY A 114 -3.03 -0.60 4.89
CA GLY A 114 -4.14 0.38 4.85
C GLY A 114 -3.68 1.84 4.67
N ASN A 115 -2.43 2.16 5.04
CA ASN A 115 -1.83 3.49 4.93
C ASN A 115 -0.53 3.49 4.13
N THR A 116 0.41 2.60 4.43
CA THR A 116 1.69 2.46 3.73
C THR A 116 1.85 1.03 3.26
N ASP A 117 2.67 0.79 2.24
CA ASP A 117 2.96 -0.58 1.83
C ASP A 117 3.76 -1.29 2.91
N CYS A 118 3.20 -2.34 3.49
CA CYS A 118 3.82 -3.10 4.57
C CYS A 118 5.06 -3.88 4.12
N TYR A 119 5.22 -4.12 2.81
CA TYR A 119 6.40 -4.75 2.22
C TYR A 119 7.32 -3.76 1.50
N GLN A 120 7.25 -2.45 1.84
CA GLN A 120 8.23 -1.49 1.34
C GLN A 120 9.67 -1.90 1.71
N PRO A 121 10.73 -1.32 1.08
CA PRO A 121 12.12 -1.74 1.29
C PRO A 121 12.59 -1.81 2.75
N LEU A 122 12.02 -1.03 3.67
CA LEU A 122 12.34 -1.13 5.11
C LEU A 122 12.06 -2.52 5.68
N GLU A 123 11.09 -3.24 5.13
CA GLU A 123 10.74 -4.58 5.58
C GLU A 123 11.86 -5.62 5.35
N LEU A 124 12.79 -5.37 4.41
CA LEU A 124 14.00 -6.19 4.27
C LEU A 124 14.85 -6.18 5.53
N ARG A 125 14.95 -5.03 6.17
CA ARG A 125 15.79 -4.82 7.35
C ARG A 125 15.06 -5.10 8.66
N TYR A 126 13.85 -4.53 8.81
CA TYR A 126 13.15 -4.52 10.10
C TYR A 126 12.22 -5.70 10.31
N ARG A 127 11.75 -6.35 9.26
CA ARG A 127 10.88 -7.56 9.29
C ARG A 127 9.65 -7.44 10.20
N LEU A 128 9.13 -6.23 10.37
CA LEU A 128 8.03 -5.96 11.29
C LEU A 128 6.69 -6.50 10.76
N THR A 129 6.50 -6.50 9.45
CA THR A 129 5.31 -7.10 8.83
C THR A 129 5.28 -8.59 9.07
N ARG A 130 6.41 -9.28 8.83
CA ARG A 130 6.50 -10.73 9.10
C ARG A 130 6.22 -11.02 10.57
N ALA A 131 6.82 -10.29 11.51
CA ALA A 131 6.59 -10.48 12.94
C ALA A 131 5.11 -10.27 13.33
N CYS A 132 4.43 -9.28 12.74
CA CYS A 132 2.99 -9.09 12.95
C CYS A 132 2.15 -10.22 12.35
N LEU A 133 2.52 -10.73 11.18
CA LEU A 133 1.84 -11.87 10.55
C LEU A 133 2.00 -13.16 11.37
N GLU A 134 3.17 -13.40 11.96
CA GLU A 134 3.41 -14.53 12.88
C GLU A 134 2.46 -14.45 14.09
N VAL A 135 2.26 -13.24 14.66
CA VAL A 135 1.28 -13.02 15.73
C VAL A 135 -0.15 -13.33 15.27
N CYS A 136 -0.52 -12.89 14.05
CA CYS A 136 -1.85 -13.20 13.51
C CYS A 136 -2.03 -14.71 13.25
N ALA A 137 -0.99 -15.40 12.76
CA ALA A 137 -1.02 -16.85 12.54
C ALA A 137 -1.21 -17.63 13.85
N GLU A 138 -0.44 -17.30 14.92
CA GLU A 138 -0.58 -17.90 16.24
C GLU A 138 -1.98 -17.67 16.83
N ALA A 139 -2.51 -16.45 16.68
CA ALA A 139 -3.84 -16.10 17.17
C ALA A 139 -4.98 -16.63 16.29
N ARG A 140 -4.69 -17.25 15.15
CA ARG A 140 -5.63 -17.59 14.09
C ARG A 140 -6.55 -16.41 13.71
N ASN A 141 -5.96 -15.20 13.66
CA ASN A 141 -6.68 -14.01 13.24
C ASN A 141 -6.52 -13.81 11.74
N PRO A 142 -7.62 -13.73 10.96
CA PRO A 142 -7.53 -13.58 9.52
C PRO A 142 -6.95 -12.23 9.12
N VAL A 143 -6.21 -12.21 8.00
CA VAL A 143 -5.60 -11.01 7.45
C VAL A 143 -5.84 -10.88 5.96
N THR A 144 -5.82 -9.66 5.47
CA THR A 144 -5.68 -9.37 4.04
C THR A 144 -4.49 -8.43 3.82
N ILE A 145 -3.76 -8.67 2.75
CA ILE A 145 -2.57 -7.90 2.40
C ILE A 145 -2.80 -7.25 1.05
N ILE A 146 -2.53 -5.94 0.96
CA ILE A 146 -2.52 -5.23 -0.32
C ILE A 146 -1.11 -4.66 -0.51
N THR A 147 -0.41 -5.05 -1.58
CA THR A 147 0.97 -4.61 -1.79
C THR A 147 1.31 -4.39 -3.25
N LYS A 148 2.29 -3.52 -3.50
CA LYS A 148 3.01 -3.38 -4.77
C LYS A 148 4.34 -4.14 -4.77
N SER A 149 4.74 -4.64 -3.61
CA SER A 149 6.07 -5.20 -3.42
C SER A 149 6.15 -6.67 -3.82
N ALA A 150 7.20 -7.03 -4.53
CA ALA A 150 7.55 -8.41 -4.77
C ALA A 150 8.14 -9.10 -3.53
N LEU A 151 8.49 -8.32 -2.49
CA LEU A 151 9.09 -8.84 -1.25
C LEU A 151 8.14 -9.75 -0.47
N VAL A 152 6.83 -9.62 -0.68
CA VAL A 152 5.83 -10.50 -0.05
C VAL A 152 6.08 -11.98 -0.31
N ALA A 153 6.70 -12.34 -1.43
CA ALA A 153 7.08 -13.71 -1.76
C ALA A 153 8.12 -14.32 -0.80
N ARG A 154 8.90 -13.48 -0.07
CA ARG A 154 9.80 -13.94 1.00
C ARG A 154 9.08 -14.72 2.10
N ASP A 155 7.85 -14.33 2.37
CA ASP A 155 7.05 -14.86 3.48
C ASP A 155 6.03 -15.93 3.01
N ALA A 156 6.27 -16.56 1.84
CA ALA A 156 5.39 -17.57 1.26
C ALA A 156 5.15 -18.75 2.19
N ASP A 157 6.15 -19.15 2.98
CA ASP A 157 6.05 -20.21 3.99
C ASP A 157 4.97 -19.93 5.04
N LEU A 158 5.01 -18.72 5.61
CA LEU A 158 4.06 -18.28 6.62
C LEU A 158 2.67 -18.09 6.01
N LEU A 159 2.60 -17.42 4.85
CA LEU A 159 1.33 -17.16 4.18
C LEU A 159 0.63 -18.45 3.72
N ALA A 160 1.39 -19.46 3.26
CA ALA A 160 0.84 -20.77 2.92
C ALA A 160 0.26 -21.47 4.16
N SER A 161 0.93 -21.39 5.31
CA SER A 161 0.41 -21.94 6.57
C SER A 161 -0.90 -21.27 7.00
N MET A 162 -1.01 -19.96 6.76
CA MET A 162 -2.25 -19.21 7.04
C MET A 162 -3.35 -19.53 6.00
N ALA A 163 -2.99 -19.73 4.74
CA ALA A 163 -3.92 -20.09 3.68
C ALA A 163 -4.59 -21.44 3.93
N ALA A 164 -3.92 -22.40 4.57
CA ALA A 164 -4.45 -23.71 4.90
C ALA A 164 -5.73 -23.68 5.77
N TRP A 165 -5.98 -22.58 6.47
CA TRP A 165 -7.20 -22.34 7.26
C TRP A 165 -7.97 -21.09 6.82
N GLU A 166 -7.80 -20.68 5.56
CA GLU A 166 -8.44 -19.51 4.94
C GLU A 166 -8.12 -18.16 5.65
N GLY A 167 -7.01 -18.10 6.36
CA GLY A 167 -6.62 -16.96 7.19
C GLY A 167 -5.91 -15.85 6.44
N VAL A 168 -5.64 -15.97 5.13
CA VAL A 168 -4.94 -14.93 4.38
C VAL A 168 -5.40 -14.82 2.95
N HIS A 169 -5.48 -13.58 2.47
CA HIS A 169 -5.58 -13.22 1.06
C HIS A 169 -4.52 -12.17 0.72
N VAL A 170 -3.91 -12.26 -0.46
CA VAL A 170 -2.93 -11.28 -0.93
C VAL A 170 -3.39 -10.66 -2.24
N THR A 171 -3.52 -9.34 -2.27
CA THR A 171 -3.89 -8.58 -3.47
C THR A 171 -2.71 -7.74 -3.93
N PHE A 172 -2.27 -7.96 -5.15
CA PHE A 172 -1.21 -7.15 -5.76
C PHE A 172 -1.81 -5.94 -6.47
N SER A 173 -1.32 -4.75 -6.13
CA SER A 173 -1.66 -3.53 -6.87
C SER A 173 -0.76 -3.42 -8.10
N ILE A 174 -1.35 -3.52 -9.30
CA ILE A 174 -0.65 -3.45 -10.58
C ILE A 174 -1.43 -2.52 -11.52
N PRO A 175 -1.26 -1.19 -11.39
CA PRO A 175 -2.01 -0.23 -12.21
C PRO A 175 -1.45 -0.06 -13.63
N PHE A 176 -0.21 -0.47 -13.89
CA PHE A 176 0.46 -0.31 -15.19
C PHE A 176 1.04 -1.64 -15.66
N PHE A 177 0.96 -1.88 -16.96
CA PHE A 177 1.66 -3.00 -17.60
C PHE A 177 3.02 -2.54 -18.18
N ASP A 178 3.07 -1.32 -18.71
CA ASP A 178 4.27 -0.70 -19.23
C ASP A 178 5.25 -0.33 -18.09
N PRO A 179 6.47 -0.89 -18.06
CA PRO A 179 7.46 -0.62 -17.03
C PRO A 179 7.98 0.83 -17.06
N VAL A 180 7.94 1.50 -18.20
CA VAL A 180 8.36 2.91 -18.32
C VAL A 180 7.36 3.81 -17.62
N VAL A 181 6.07 3.65 -17.90
CA VAL A 181 4.99 4.38 -17.23
C VAL A 181 4.97 4.06 -15.74
N CYS A 182 5.13 2.77 -15.39
CA CYS A 182 5.22 2.35 -13.99
C CYS A 182 6.34 3.09 -13.26
N ARG A 183 7.55 3.10 -13.80
CA ARG A 183 8.68 3.79 -13.16
C ARG A 183 8.48 5.31 -13.08
N ALA A 184 7.85 5.91 -14.05
CA ALA A 184 7.55 7.34 -14.06
C ALA A 184 6.61 7.74 -12.92
N VAL A 185 5.58 6.93 -12.65
CA VAL A 185 4.52 7.23 -11.69
C VAL A 185 4.74 6.59 -10.31
N GLU A 186 5.44 5.44 -10.25
CA GLU A 186 5.76 4.66 -9.04
C GLU A 186 7.28 4.42 -8.94
N PRO A 187 8.12 5.45 -8.81
CA PRO A 187 9.57 5.37 -9.01
C PRO A 187 10.32 4.44 -8.05
N GLY A 188 9.77 4.17 -6.87
CA GLY A 188 10.36 3.28 -5.87
C GLY A 188 9.70 1.90 -5.76
N ALA A 189 8.64 1.64 -6.54
CA ALA A 189 7.98 0.34 -6.52
C ALA A 189 8.63 -0.64 -7.53
N PRO A 190 8.57 -1.96 -7.30
CA PRO A 190 9.04 -2.95 -8.25
C PRO A 190 8.31 -2.85 -9.59
N PRO A 191 8.97 -3.15 -10.73
CA PRO A 191 8.31 -3.17 -12.03
C PRO A 191 7.21 -4.25 -12.10
N PRO A 192 6.21 -4.12 -12.99
CA PRO A 192 5.06 -5.04 -13.08
C PRO A 192 5.44 -6.50 -13.21
N ALA A 193 6.46 -6.83 -14.01
CA ALA A 193 6.91 -8.20 -14.20
C ALA A 193 7.35 -8.87 -12.88
N ARG A 194 8.01 -8.12 -11.98
CA ARG A 194 8.40 -8.65 -10.66
C ARG A 194 7.19 -8.86 -9.73
N ARG A 195 6.16 -8.03 -9.87
CA ARG A 195 4.91 -8.22 -9.11
C ARG A 195 4.15 -9.46 -9.58
N PHE A 196 4.08 -9.71 -10.89
CA PHE A 196 3.49 -10.94 -11.45
C PHE A 196 4.29 -12.19 -11.05
N ALA A 197 5.62 -12.13 -11.06
CA ALA A 197 6.45 -13.24 -10.61
C ALA A 197 6.24 -13.57 -9.12
N ALA A 198 6.13 -12.55 -8.26
CA ALA A 198 5.82 -12.74 -6.84
C ALA A 198 4.39 -13.30 -6.64
N MET A 199 3.42 -12.85 -7.43
CA MET A 199 2.07 -13.41 -7.45
C MET A 199 2.07 -14.89 -7.80
N ALA A 200 2.80 -15.28 -8.86
CA ALA A 200 2.93 -16.68 -9.27
C ALA A 200 3.61 -17.55 -8.20
N CYS A 201 4.63 -17.00 -7.52
CA CYS A 201 5.30 -17.68 -6.41
C CYS A 201 4.32 -17.98 -5.26
N LEU A 202 3.51 -16.98 -4.84
CA LEU A 202 2.52 -17.18 -3.79
C LEU A 202 1.40 -18.13 -4.22
N ALA A 203 0.90 -18.01 -5.46
CA ALA A 203 -0.13 -18.90 -5.99
C ALA A 203 0.36 -20.37 -6.02
N ALA A 204 1.61 -20.60 -6.44
CA ALA A 204 2.23 -21.93 -6.42
C ALA A 204 2.39 -22.50 -5.00
N ALA A 205 2.55 -21.63 -3.99
CA ALA A 205 2.56 -22.01 -2.58
C ALA A 205 1.16 -22.23 -1.97
N GLY A 206 0.08 -22.13 -2.77
CA GLY A 206 -1.29 -22.30 -2.31
C GLY A 206 -1.92 -21.09 -1.64
N VAL A 207 -1.25 -19.91 -1.69
CA VAL A 207 -1.78 -18.68 -1.13
C VAL A 207 -2.81 -18.09 -2.11
N PRO A 208 -4.05 -17.77 -1.67
CA PRO A 208 -5.02 -17.08 -2.51
C PRO A 208 -4.53 -15.69 -2.90
N VAL A 209 -4.40 -15.43 -4.21
CA VAL A 209 -3.90 -14.16 -4.74
C VAL A 209 -4.88 -13.52 -5.71
N GLY A 210 -4.87 -12.19 -5.75
CA GLY A 210 -5.66 -11.40 -6.68
C GLY A 210 -4.92 -10.16 -7.18
N VAL A 211 -5.50 -9.50 -8.16
CA VAL A 211 -4.98 -8.26 -8.72
C VAL A 211 -5.94 -7.08 -8.48
N ASN A 212 -5.37 -5.94 -8.13
CA ASN A 212 -6.07 -4.66 -8.12
C ASN A 212 -5.42 -3.71 -9.15
N ILE A 213 -6.17 -3.32 -10.19
CA ILE A 213 -5.81 -2.22 -11.07
C ILE A 213 -6.16 -0.93 -10.31
N GLY A 214 -5.33 -0.61 -9.34
CA GLY A 214 -5.56 0.45 -8.37
C GLY A 214 -4.32 1.29 -8.08
N PRO A 215 -4.38 2.59 -8.45
CA PRO A 215 -5.49 3.25 -9.14
C PRO A 215 -5.44 3.07 -10.66
N MET A 216 -6.59 2.95 -11.29
CA MET A 216 -6.74 3.17 -12.72
C MET A 216 -6.66 4.68 -12.98
N ILE A 217 -5.70 5.10 -13.81
CA ILE A 217 -5.47 6.49 -14.19
C ILE A 217 -5.81 6.63 -15.67
N PRO A 218 -6.89 7.36 -16.04
CA PRO A 218 -7.30 7.51 -17.42
C PRO A 218 -6.18 8.14 -18.27
N GLY A 219 -5.96 7.58 -19.44
CA GLY A 219 -4.88 7.99 -20.34
C GLY A 219 -3.49 7.42 -20.00
N LEU A 220 -3.32 6.71 -18.88
CA LEU A 220 -2.09 6.00 -18.53
C LEU A 220 -2.27 4.49 -18.42
N SER A 221 -3.27 4.03 -17.68
CA SER A 221 -3.49 2.61 -17.37
C SER A 221 -4.72 1.98 -18.01
N ASP A 222 -5.64 2.76 -18.55
CA ASP A 222 -6.88 2.30 -19.17
C ASP A 222 -6.65 1.31 -20.31
N LYS A 223 -5.68 1.57 -21.18
CA LYS A 223 -5.29 0.68 -22.29
C LYS A 223 -4.65 -0.63 -21.85
N ASP A 224 -4.08 -0.66 -20.65
CA ASP A 224 -3.31 -1.79 -20.13
C ASP A 224 -4.20 -2.85 -19.46
N ILE A 225 -5.48 -2.55 -19.20
CA ILE A 225 -6.42 -3.43 -18.48
C ILE A 225 -6.41 -4.87 -19.02
N PRO A 226 -6.56 -5.13 -20.34
CA PRO A 226 -6.56 -6.50 -20.85
C PRO A 226 -5.25 -7.24 -20.63
N ALA A 227 -4.10 -6.54 -20.78
CA ALA A 227 -2.78 -7.12 -20.60
C ALA A 227 -2.51 -7.46 -19.13
N ILE A 228 -2.88 -6.55 -18.20
CA ILE A 228 -2.75 -6.77 -16.77
C ILE A 228 -3.59 -7.97 -16.33
N LEU A 229 -4.86 -8.05 -16.75
CA LEU A 229 -5.75 -9.14 -16.38
C LEU A 229 -5.27 -10.50 -16.91
N LYS A 230 -4.81 -10.56 -18.17
CA LYS A 230 -4.22 -11.78 -18.74
C LYS A 230 -2.99 -12.24 -17.96
N ALA A 231 -2.06 -11.33 -17.69
CA ALA A 231 -0.84 -11.64 -16.96
C ALA A 231 -1.13 -12.06 -15.50
N ALA A 232 -2.07 -11.38 -14.83
CA ALA A 232 -2.49 -11.73 -13.49
C ALA A 232 -3.13 -13.13 -13.43
N ARG A 233 -4.00 -13.45 -14.42
CA ARG A 233 -4.61 -14.78 -14.50
C ARG A 233 -3.58 -15.87 -14.72
N ALA A 234 -2.63 -15.64 -15.61
CA ALA A 234 -1.50 -16.55 -15.86
C ALA A 234 -0.61 -16.72 -14.62
N ALA A 235 -0.48 -15.69 -13.79
CA ALA A 235 0.23 -15.74 -12.51
C ALA A 235 -0.60 -16.34 -11.34
N GLY A 236 -1.80 -16.88 -11.61
CA GLY A 236 -2.60 -17.58 -10.62
C GLY A 236 -3.62 -16.72 -9.87
N ALA A 237 -3.82 -15.45 -10.26
CA ALA A 237 -4.83 -14.62 -9.62
C ALA A 237 -6.24 -15.19 -9.83
N SER A 238 -7.02 -15.28 -8.75
CA SER A 238 -8.40 -15.81 -8.76
C SER A 238 -9.47 -14.72 -8.74
N TRP A 239 -9.14 -13.49 -8.33
CA TRP A 239 -10.05 -12.32 -8.40
C TRP A 239 -9.32 -11.10 -8.94
N ALA A 240 -10.10 -10.16 -9.46
CA ALA A 240 -9.60 -8.89 -9.96
C ALA A 240 -10.52 -7.74 -9.55
N HIS A 241 -9.91 -6.63 -9.13
CA HIS A 241 -10.58 -5.36 -8.83
C HIS A 241 -9.98 -4.22 -9.65
N MET A 242 -10.76 -3.16 -9.80
CA MET A 242 -10.31 -1.91 -10.42
C MET A 242 -10.88 -0.73 -9.64
N MET A 243 -10.04 0.25 -9.35
CA MET A 243 -10.45 1.49 -8.68
C MET A 243 -9.92 2.71 -9.42
N PRO A 244 -10.75 3.75 -9.63
CA PRO A 244 -10.30 5.00 -10.23
C PRO A 244 -9.35 5.76 -9.29
N VAL A 245 -8.46 6.55 -9.88
CA VAL A 245 -7.52 7.40 -9.11
C VAL A 245 -8.26 8.37 -8.19
N ARG A 246 -7.72 8.54 -6.99
CA ARG A 246 -8.18 9.51 -5.99
C ARG A 246 -7.01 10.39 -5.56
N LEU A 247 -7.25 11.68 -5.49
CA LEU A 247 -6.22 12.68 -5.21
C LEU A 247 -6.66 13.61 -4.04
N PRO A 248 -6.82 13.07 -2.81
CA PRO A 248 -7.36 13.86 -1.70
C PRO A 248 -6.39 14.94 -1.24
N GLY A 249 -6.89 16.18 -1.12
CA GLY A 249 -6.15 17.31 -0.58
C GLY A 249 -4.81 17.53 -1.29
N VAL A 250 -3.74 17.60 -0.52
CA VAL A 250 -2.37 17.88 -1.04
C VAL A 250 -1.86 16.84 -2.06
N VAL A 251 -2.50 15.69 -2.17
CA VAL A 251 -2.13 14.67 -3.19
C VAL A 251 -2.38 15.20 -4.60
N GLU A 252 -3.37 16.05 -4.77
CA GLU A 252 -3.68 16.71 -6.05
C GLU A 252 -2.48 17.51 -6.56
N THR A 253 -1.89 18.35 -5.70
CA THR A 253 -0.70 19.14 -6.05
C THR A 253 0.48 18.24 -6.37
N VAL A 254 0.79 17.28 -5.50
CA VAL A 254 1.91 16.33 -5.69
C VAL A 254 1.75 15.52 -6.98
N PHE A 255 0.53 15.06 -7.27
CA PHE A 255 0.26 14.30 -8.48
C PHE A 255 0.44 15.16 -9.74
N THR A 256 -0.11 16.37 -9.74
CA THR A 256 -0.03 17.31 -10.86
C THR A 256 1.43 17.63 -11.21
N GLU A 257 2.24 17.99 -10.22
CA GLU A 257 3.67 18.28 -10.41
C GLU A 257 4.43 17.06 -10.95
N ARG A 258 4.18 15.90 -10.38
CA ARG A 258 4.89 14.68 -10.76
C ARG A 258 4.52 14.18 -12.14
N ILE A 259 3.25 14.24 -12.51
CA ILE A 259 2.81 13.85 -13.85
C ILE A 259 3.35 14.82 -14.90
N ALA A 260 3.38 16.13 -14.61
CA ALA A 260 4.01 17.12 -15.47
C ALA A 260 5.49 16.81 -15.73
N ALA A 261 6.22 16.41 -14.70
CA ALA A 261 7.64 16.06 -14.82
C ALA A 261 7.88 14.66 -15.44
N ALA A 262 7.03 13.67 -15.14
CA ALA A 262 7.22 12.29 -15.54
C ALA A 262 6.75 11.99 -16.98
N VAL A 263 5.68 12.64 -17.42
CA VAL A 263 5.07 12.43 -18.75
C VAL A 263 4.63 13.78 -19.36
N PRO A 264 5.57 14.72 -19.61
CA PRO A 264 5.25 16.12 -19.94
C PRO A 264 4.32 16.26 -21.14
N GLY A 265 4.54 15.47 -22.20
CA GLY A 265 3.69 15.50 -23.41
C GLY A 265 2.28 14.94 -23.23
N ARG A 266 1.93 14.38 -22.07
CA ARG A 266 0.63 13.75 -21.80
C ARG A 266 -0.03 14.28 -20.52
N ALA A 267 0.68 15.05 -19.71
CA ALA A 267 0.23 15.45 -18.39
C ALA A 267 -1.12 16.16 -18.40
N GLU A 268 -1.28 17.18 -19.24
CA GLU A 268 -2.54 17.92 -19.35
C GLU A 268 -3.70 17.04 -19.79
N ALA A 269 -3.48 16.15 -20.77
CA ALA A 269 -4.50 15.23 -21.24
C ALA A 269 -4.92 14.24 -20.14
N VAL A 270 -3.97 13.76 -19.34
CA VAL A 270 -4.24 12.89 -18.18
C VAL A 270 -5.07 13.63 -17.13
N LEU A 271 -4.66 14.86 -16.75
CA LEU A 271 -5.38 15.67 -15.78
C LEU A 271 -6.80 16.01 -16.25
N ALA A 272 -6.95 16.37 -17.54
CA ALA A 272 -8.27 16.61 -18.12
C ALA A 272 -9.17 15.38 -18.06
N LYS A 273 -8.63 14.18 -18.35
CA LYS A 273 -9.37 12.91 -18.23
C LYS A 273 -9.74 12.60 -16.77
N VAL A 274 -8.83 12.86 -15.81
CA VAL A 274 -9.15 12.68 -14.38
C VAL A 274 -10.28 13.63 -13.96
N ARG A 275 -10.28 14.89 -14.40
CA ARG A 275 -11.39 15.83 -14.12
C ARG A 275 -12.72 15.31 -14.68
N ARG A 276 -12.74 14.84 -15.93
CA ARG A 276 -13.97 14.26 -16.51
C ARG A 276 -14.46 13.05 -15.72
N LEU A 277 -13.54 12.22 -15.26
CA LEU A 277 -13.83 11.06 -14.40
C LEU A 277 -14.46 11.44 -13.05
N ARG A 278 -14.17 12.67 -12.57
CA ARG A 278 -14.54 13.17 -11.23
C ARG A 278 -15.56 14.33 -11.26
N GLY A 279 -16.26 14.52 -12.38
CA GLY A 279 -17.30 15.55 -12.48
C GLY A 279 -16.77 16.97 -12.57
N GLY A 280 -15.54 17.17 -13.07
CA GLY A 280 -14.91 18.47 -13.27
C GLY A 280 -13.72 18.74 -12.34
N GLU A 281 -13.65 18.06 -11.20
CA GLU A 281 -12.57 18.18 -10.21
C GLU A 281 -11.52 17.08 -10.35
N LEU A 282 -10.41 17.16 -9.63
CA LEU A 282 -9.39 16.08 -9.59
C LEU A 282 -9.69 15.02 -8.52
N ASN A 283 -10.58 15.31 -7.59
CA ASN A 283 -10.99 14.39 -6.52
C ASN A 283 -12.47 14.52 -6.19
N ASP A 284 -13.08 13.42 -5.75
CA ASP A 284 -14.39 13.40 -5.13
C ASP A 284 -14.23 12.75 -3.74
N ALA A 285 -14.56 13.45 -2.68
CA ALA A 285 -14.41 12.98 -1.31
C ALA A 285 -15.69 12.34 -0.74
N ARG A 286 -16.82 12.42 -1.45
CA ARG A 286 -18.12 11.95 -0.96
C ARG A 286 -18.14 10.45 -0.78
N PHE A 287 -18.68 9.97 0.35
CA PHE A 287 -18.90 8.55 0.57
C PHE A 287 -19.88 7.99 -0.49
N GLY A 288 -19.62 6.76 -0.92
CA GLY A 288 -20.36 6.11 -2.00
C GLY A 288 -19.85 6.46 -3.40
N GLU A 289 -19.31 7.67 -3.61
CA GLU A 289 -18.86 8.18 -4.91
C GLU A 289 -17.34 8.12 -5.08
N ARG A 290 -16.56 8.33 -4.03
CA ARG A 290 -15.10 8.48 -4.10
C ARG A 290 -14.37 7.27 -4.70
N PHE A 291 -14.97 6.09 -4.71
CA PHE A 291 -14.42 4.87 -5.35
C PHE A 291 -15.06 4.56 -6.70
N ARG A 292 -15.93 5.43 -7.19
CA ARG A 292 -16.57 5.30 -8.51
C ARG A 292 -16.07 6.42 -9.42
N GLY A 293 -16.08 6.16 -10.71
CA GLY A 293 -15.90 7.17 -11.73
C GLY A 293 -17.25 7.57 -12.33
N GLN A 294 -17.24 8.62 -13.13
CA GLN A 294 -18.42 9.16 -13.81
C GLN A 294 -18.13 9.34 -15.32
N GLY A 295 -19.20 9.37 -16.10
CA GLY A 295 -19.16 9.69 -17.52
C GLY A 295 -18.80 8.53 -18.44
N ALA A 296 -19.03 8.74 -19.74
CA ALA A 296 -18.95 7.70 -20.78
C ALA A 296 -17.55 7.04 -20.89
N GLU A 297 -16.46 7.80 -20.66
CA GLU A 297 -15.10 7.23 -20.66
C GLU A 297 -14.91 6.23 -19.50
N TRP A 298 -15.47 6.53 -18.33
CA TRP A 298 -15.43 5.59 -17.21
C TRP A 298 -16.30 4.37 -17.46
N GLU A 299 -17.50 4.56 -17.97
CA GLU A 299 -18.41 3.46 -18.29
C GLU A 299 -17.79 2.50 -19.29
N ALA A 300 -17.16 3.03 -20.36
CA ALA A 300 -16.44 2.23 -21.33
C ALA A 300 -15.24 1.49 -20.71
N THR A 301 -14.47 2.15 -19.86
CA THR A 301 -13.32 1.54 -19.15
C THR A 301 -13.78 0.45 -18.19
N HIS A 302 -14.87 0.69 -17.47
CA HIS A 302 -15.45 -0.29 -16.54
C HIS A 302 -16.08 -1.48 -17.28
N ALA A 303 -16.71 -1.22 -18.43
CA ALA A 303 -17.22 -2.29 -19.29
C ALA A 303 -16.08 -3.15 -19.86
N LEU A 304 -14.98 -2.52 -20.33
CA LEU A 304 -13.78 -3.24 -20.78
C LEU A 304 -13.22 -4.14 -19.67
N PHE A 305 -13.05 -3.60 -18.46
CA PHE A 305 -12.61 -4.38 -17.31
C PHE A 305 -13.56 -5.56 -17.03
N SER A 306 -14.87 -5.32 -16.98
CA SER A 306 -15.88 -6.32 -16.67
C SER A 306 -15.91 -7.46 -17.69
N VAL A 307 -15.83 -7.14 -18.99
CA VAL A 307 -15.78 -8.12 -20.07
C VAL A 307 -14.52 -9.00 -19.95
N TRP A 308 -13.35 -8.39 -19.73
CA TRP A 308 -12.12 -9.17 -19.60
C TRP A 308 -12.07 -9.97 -18.29
N ARG A 309 -12.59 -9.44 -17.19
CA ARG A 309 -12.73 -10.15 -15.92
C ARG A 309 -13.56 -11.42 -16.10
N ALA A 310 -14.73 -11.30 -16.73
CA ALA A 310 -15.62 -12.42 -17.00
C ALA A 310 -14.99 -13.44 -17.97
N ARG A 311 -14.42 -12.97 -19.08
CA ARG A 311 -13.78 -13.81 -20.10
C ARG A 311 -12.63 -14.66 -19.54
N LEU A 312 -11.87 -14.11 -18.58
CA LEU A 312 -10.74 -14.80 -17.94
C LEU A 312 -11.17 -15.64 -16.73
N GLY A 313 -12.44 -15.66 -16.38
CA GLY A 313 -12.97 -16.48 -15.29
C GLY A 313 -12.50 -16.03 -13.90
N PHE A 314 -12.31 -14.72 -13.69
CA PHE A 314 -12.07 -14.19 -12.35
C PHE A 314 -13.35 -14.28 -11.51
N SER A 315 -13.20 -14.76 -10.27
CA SER A 315 -14.30 -14.81 -9.31
C SER A 315 -14.71 -13.40 -8.84
N GLU A 316 -15.95 -13.29 -8.36
CA GLU A 316 -16.40 -12.09 -7.63
C GLU A 316 -16.00 -12.11 -6.15
N ARG A 317 -15.05 -12.95 -5.79
CA ARG A 317 -14.64 -13.13 -4.40
C ARG A 317 -14.32 -11.78 -3.77
N PRO A 318 -14.87 -11.50 -2.57
CA PRO A 318 -14.55 -10.25 -1.89
C PRO A 318 -13.05 -10.17 -1.61
N MET A 319 -12.53 -8.95 -1.60
CA MET A 319 -11.13 -8.64 -1.31
C MET A 319 -10.70 -9.07 0.13
N MET A 320 -11.62 -9.59 0.91
CA MET A 320 -11.45 -9.97 2.31
C MET A 320 -11.81 -11.46 2.50
N PRO A 321 -11.04 -12.20 3.33
CA PRO A 321 -11.49 -13.51 3.79
C PRO A 321 -12.85 -13.39 4.48
N ALA A 322 -13.71 -14.39 4.32
CA ALA A 322 -14.93 -14.44 5.11
C ALA A 322 -14.55 -14.50 6.59
N SER A 323 -15.12 -13.63 7.42
CA SER A 323 -14.98 -13.71 8.88
C SER A 323 -15.78 -14.93 9.38
N ALA A 324 -15.19 -16.11 9.28
CA ALA A 324 -15.73 -17.25 10.02
C ALA A 324 -15.44 -17.03 11.52
N PRO A 325 -16.37 -17.33 12.42
CA PRO A 325 -16.09 -17.32 13.85
C PRO A 325 -14.98 -18.35 14.13
N VAL A 326 -13.77 -17.86 14.34
CA VAL A 326 -12.64 -18.72 14.69
C VAL A 326 -12.83 -19.15 16.14
N ALA A 327 -12.95 -20.46 16.38
CA ALA A 327 -12.93 -21.03 17.73
C ALA A 327 -11.64 -20.56 18.43
N ARG A 328 -11.75 -19.96 19.60
CA ARG A 328 -10.62 -19.46 20.37
C ARG A 328 -9.59 -20.59 20.58
N ALA A 329 -8.39 -20.40 20.07
CA ALA A 329 -7.27 -21.28 20.40
C ALA A 329 -6.98 -21.23 21.93
N PRO A 330 -6.59 -22.35 22.54
CA PRO A 330 -6.22 -22.35 23.97
C PRO A 330 -5.03 -21.41 24.21
N ARG A 331 -5.09 -20.68 25.32
CA ARG A 331 -4.07 -19.69 25.72
C ARG A 331 -2.67 -20.31 25.78
N SER A 332 -1.81 -19.98 24.85
CA SER A 332 -0.39 -20.36 24.90
C SER A 332 0.35 -19.48 25.93
N ARG A 333 1.33 -20.08 26.62
CA ARG A 333 2.21 -19.41 27.57
C ARG A 333 2.98 -18.26 26.90
N PRO A 334 3.26 -17.14 27.60
CA PRO A 334 4.02 -16.04 27.02
C PRO A 334 5.41 -16.52 26.62
N PRO A 335 5.96 -16.06 25.49
CA PRO A 335 7.34 -16.34 25.12
C PRO A 335 8.28 -15.76 26.19
N ALA A 336 9.36 -16.49 26.46
CA ALA A 336 10.40 -16.06 27.39
C ALA A 336 10.95 -14.68 27.00
N ARG A 337 11.19 -13.82 28.01
CA ARG A 337 11.78 -12.49 27.81
C ARG A 337 13.03 -12.59 26.94
N VAL A 338 13.00 -11.98 25.76
CA VAL A 338 14.21 -11.73 24.98
C VAL A 338 15.06 -10.76 25.80
N ARG A 339 16.27 -11.20 26.16
CA ARG A 339 17.25 -10.34 26.84
C ARG A 339 17.55 -9.13 25.96
N GLU A 340 17.40 -7.94 26.53
CA GLU A 340 17.85 -6.69 25.92
C GLU A 340 19.33 -6.79 25.60
N GLN A 341 19.65 -6.85 24.31
CA GLN A 341 20.96 -6.42 23.85
C GLN A 341 20.86 -4.93 23.50
N THR A 342 21.15 -4.12 24.51
CA THR A 342 21.46 -2.69 24.33
C THR A 342 22.78 -2.58 23.58
N SER A 343 22.75 -2.62 22.24
CA SER A 343 23.86 -2.15 21.42
C SER A 343 23.45 -0.82 20.80
N GLN A 344 24.12 0.23 21.30
CA GLN A 344 24.11 1.56 20.71
C GLN A 344 24.40 1.45 19.20
N LEU A 345 23.45 1.86 18.40
CA LEU A 345 23.57 1.95 16.95
C LEU A 345 24.36 3.20 16.58
N SER A 346 25.69 3.13 16.65
CA SER A 346 26.57 4.00 15.90
C SER A 346 26.85 3.32 14.55
N LEU A 347 26.14 3.69 13.52
CA LEU A 347 26.25 3.08 12.20
C LEU A 347 26.69 4.07 11.11
N PHE A 348 27.31 5.19 11.48
CA PHE A 348 27.99 6.07 10.51
C PHE A 348 29.15 6.79 11.19
N SER A 349 30.26 6.10 11.40
CA SER A 349 31.57 6.70 11.60
C SER A 349 32.56 5.95 10.72
N GLY A 350 32.63 6.36 9.46
CA GLY A 350 33.78 6.09 8.61
C GLY A 350 34.92 7.03 8.99
N PRO A 351 36.19 6.62 8.80
CA PRO A 351 37.35 7.41 9.23
C PRO A 351 37.47 8.71 8.42
N ARG A 352 37.59 9.84 9.12
CA ARG A 352 38.07 11.09 8.52
C ARG A 352 39.53 10.89 8.14
N ALA A 353 39.79 10.91 6.84
CA ALA A 353 41.15 11.08 6.34
C ALA A 353 41.61 12.49 6.65
N GLY A 354 42.84 12.61 7.20
CA GLY A 354 43.52 13.84 7.50
C GLY A 354 44.00 14.63 6.25
#